data_47973ea6462ae442e8bf9b3877001dfd
#
_entry.id   47973ea6462ae442e8bf9b3877001dfd
#
_cell.length_a   1.000
_cell.length_b   1.000
_cell.length_c   1.000
_cell.angle_alpha   90.00
_cell.angle_beta   90.00
_cell.angle_gamma   90.00
#
_symmetry.space_group_name_H-M   'P 1'
#
loop_
_entity.id
_entity.type
_entity.pdbx_description
1 polymer ?
#
loop_
_entity_poly.entity_id
_entity_poly.type
_entity_poly.pdbx_seq_one_letter_code
_entity_poly.pdbx_strand_id
1 'polypeptide(L)'
;MRKTCIALIVLVALLSMLTACGKQADDPAGADSASTDAITSVSVNGTACRVDVRKNYGGQETGLRFSIFIPESAVQDETNVALTLELGSGWSISEDSNCIVQMDGSNVIVDLSEEVPVIILKADAMDTTRCYHLTVE
;
A
#
# COMPACT_ATOMS: atom_id res chain seq x y z
N MET A 1 31.79 -26.27 -41.99
CA MET A 1 30.58 -25.44 -41.93
C MET A 1 29.59 -25.84 -40.80
N ARG A 2 29.44 -27.10 -40.49
CA ARG A 2 28.50 -27.52 -39.41
C ARG A 2 28.94 -27.11 -37.99
N LYS A 3 30.21 -26.95 -37.75
CA LYS A 3 30.76 -26.58 -36.43
C LYS A 3 30.58 -25.10 -36.08
N THR A 4 30.53 -24.24 -37.07
CA THR A 4 30.31 -22.79 -36.87
C THR A 4 28.87 -22.42 -36.55
N CYS A 5 27.90 -23.15 -37.08
CA CYS A 5 26.47 -22.90 -36.77
C CYS A 5 26.11 -23.27 -35.33
N ILE A 6 26.69 -24.35 -34.80
CA ILE A 6 26.43 -24.79 -33.40
C ILE A 6 27.02 -23.81 -32.41
N ALA A 7 28.21 -23.28 -32.69
CA ALA A 7 28.83 -22.27 -31.82
C ALA A 7 28.04 -20.94 -31.81
N LEU A 8 27.46 -20.58 -32.94
CA LEU A 8 26.64 -19.35 -33.02
C LEU A 8 25.31 -19.48 -32.25
N ILE A 9 24.68 -20.66 -32.35
CA ILE A 9 23.44 -20.93 -31.62
C ILE A 9 23.66 -20.94 -30.11
N VAL A 10 24.77 -21.54 -29.66
CA VAL A 10 25.11 -21.53 -28.23
C VAL A 10 25.42 -20.12 -27.72
N LEU A 11 26.07 -19.30 -28.53
CA LEU A 11 26.39 -17.93 -28.17
C LEU A 11 25.13 -17.08 -28.05
N VAL A 12 24.17 -17.23 -28.96
CA VAL A 12 22.89 -16.52 -28.92
C VAL A 12 22.06 -16.96 -27.72
N ALA A 13 22.05 -18.25 -27.40
CA ALA A 13 21.35 -18.77 -26.22
C ALA A 13 21.95 -18.24 -24.91
N LEU A 14 23.28 -18.15 -24.84
CA LEU A 14 23.97 -17.56 -23.68
C LEU A 14 23.67 -16.06 -23.51
N LEU A 15 23.63 -15.29 -24.61
CA LEU A 15 23.26 -13.87 -24.56
C LEU A 15 21.82 -13.69 -24.11
N SER A 16 20.92 -14.55 -24.53
CA SER A 16 19.51 -14.49 -24.11
C SER A 16 19.34 -14.78 -22.62
N MET A 17 20.11 -15.71 -22.08
CA MET A 17 20.09 -16.01 -20.63
C MET A 17 20.67 -14.87 -19.79
N LEU A 18 21.73 -14.23 -20.25
CA LEU A 18 22.31 -13.08 -19.56
C LEU A 18 21.36 -11.87 -19.53
N THR A 19 20.60 -11.65 -20.59
CA THR A 19 19.61 -10.58 -20.63
C THR A 19 18.43 -10.86 -19.70
N ALA A 20 18.00 -12.12 -19.59
CA ALA A 20 16.94 -12.53 -18.67
C ALA A 20 17.40 -12.44 -17.21
N CYS A 21 18.63 -12.81 -16.89
CA CYS A 21 19.21 -12.63 -15.55
C CYS A 21 19.39 -11.17 -15.16
N GLY A 22 19.73 -10.28 -16.10
CA GLY A 22 19.82 -8.84 -15.85
C GLY A 22 18.49 -8.22 -15.52
N LYS A 23 17.42 -8.61 -16.18
CA LYS A 23 16.04 -8.19 -15.85
C LYS A 23 15.58 -8.70 -14.48
N GLN A 24 15.93 -9.91 -14.11
CA GLN A 24 15.59 -10.45 -12.79
C GLN A 24 16.39 -9.83 -11.65
N ALA A 25 17.57 -9.29 -11.91
CA ALA A 25 18.35 -8.60 -10.89
C ALA A 25 17.77 -7.23 -10.53
N ASP A 26 17.09 -6.56 -11.45
CA ASP A 26 16.45 -5.28 -11.21
C ASP A 26 15.05 -5.41 -10.58
N ASP A 27 14.31 -6.49 -10.90
CA ASP A 27 12.97 -6.76 -10.39
C ASP A 27 12.91 -7.21 -8.92
N PRO A 28 13.81 -8.06 -8.38
CA PRO A 28 13.67 -8.59 -7.02
C PRO A 28 13.74 -7.50 -5.94
N ALA A 29 14.44 -6.43 -6.17
CA ALA A 29 14.53 -5.31 -5.23
C ALA A 29 13.19 -4.56 -5.10
N GLY A 30 12.30 -4.65 -6.10
CA GLY A 30 10.97 -4.07 -6.07
C GLY A 30 9.85 -5.05 -5.73
N ALA A 31 10.03 -6.35 -6.02
CA ALA A 31 8.99 -7.37 -5.87
C ALA A 31 8.87 -7.92 -4.44
N ASP A 32 9.95 -7.98 -3.69
CA ASP A 32 9.99 -8.54 -2.33
C ASP A 32 9.77 -7.49 -1.24
N SER A 33 9.79 -6.21 -1.58
CA SER A 33 9.50 -5.13 -0.65
C SER A 33 8.03 -4.74 -0.73
N ALA A 34 7.44 -4.45 0.43
CA ALA A 34 6.13 -3.81 0.48
C ALA A 34 6.15 -2.51 -0.34
N SER A 35 5.06 -2.21 -1.00
CA SER A 35 4.93 -0.94 -1.71
C SER A 35 5.24 0.23 -0.78
N THR A 36 5.92 1.25 -1.29
CA THR A 36 6.14 2.50 -0.54
C THR A 36 4.82 3.17 -0.17
N ASP A 37 3.79 2.96 -0.98
CA ASP A 37 2.44 3.43 -0.71
C ASP A 37 1.63 2.30 -0.08
N ALA A 38 1.38 2.41 1.23
CA ALA A 38 0.56 1.44 1.95
C ALA A 38 -0.91 1.49 1.52
N ILE A 39 -1.40 2.67 1.14
CA ILE A 39 -2.74 2.88 0.59
C ILE A 39 -2.58 3.46 -0.82
N THR A 40 -3.21 2.82 -1.81
CA THR A 40 -3.24 3.30 -3.20
C THR A 40 -4.50 4.12 -3.48
N SER A 41 -5.62 3.78 -2.88
CA SER A 41 -6.84 4.59 -2.94
C SER A 41 -7.74 4.37 -1.73
N VAL A 42 -8.52 5.38 -1.39
CA VAL A 42 -9.58 5.33 -0.38
C VAL A 42 -10.82 6.01 -0.94
N SER A 43 -11.96 5.41 -0.75
CA SER A 43 -13.25 6.01 -1.09
C SER A 43 -14.32 5.68 -0.06
N VAL A 44 -15.31 6.56 0.06
CA VAL A 44 -16.52 6.35 0.84
C VAL A 44 -17.73 6.50 -0.09
N ASN A 45 -18.53 5.46 -0.21
CA ASN A 45 -19.70 5.45 -1.10
C ASN A 45 -19.38 5.92 -2.54
N GLY A 46 -18.21 5.56 -3.05
CA GLY A 46 -17.75 5.97 -4.38
C GLY A 46 -17.12 7.36 -4.44
N THR A 47 -17.11 8.12 -3.35
CA THR A 47 -16.44 9.43 -3.26
C THR A 47 -15.00 9.24 -2.80
N ALA A 48 -14.05 9.71 -3.60
CA ALA A 48 -12.63 9.62 -3.28
C ALA A 48 -12.27 10.42 -2.04
N CYS A 49 -11.49 9.81 -1.17
CA CYS A 49 -10.92 10.46 0.01
C CYS A 49 -9.46 10.86 -0.27
N ARG A 50 -9.01 11.92 0.38
CA ARG A 50 -7.63 12.36 0.30
C ARG A 50 -6.77 11.64 1.33
N VAL A 51 -5.64 11.11 0.90
CA VAL A 51 -4.61 10.55 1.79
C VAL A 51 -3.45 11.51 1.83
N ASP A 52 -3.04 11.92 3.02
CA ASP A 52 -1.94 12.86 3.22
C ASP A 52 -0.86 12.24 4.11
N VAL A 53 0.38 12.53 3.76
CA VAL A 53 1.56 12.12 4.52
C VAL A 53 2.34 13.37 4.88
N ARG A 54 2.28 13.76 6.14
CA ARG A 54 3.02 14.93 6.63
C ARG A 54 4.33 14.50 7.27
N LYS A 55 5.41 15.06 6.77
CA LYS A 55 6.72 14.97 7.45
C LYS A 55 6.72 15.93 8.62
N ASN A 56 7.22 15.49 9.77
CA ASN A 56 7.38 16.36 10.92
C ASN A 56 8.35 17.50 10.63
N TYR A 57 8.14 18.62 11.30
CA TYR A 57 9.04 19.77 11.26
C TYR A 57 10.48 19.35 11.55
N GLY A 58 11.38 19.64 10.60
CA GLY A 58 12.81 19.36 10.76
C GLY A 58 13.40 18.33 9.79
N GLY A 59 12.59 17.76 8.89
CA GLY A 59 13.10 16.89 7.81
C GLY A 59 13.60 15.50 8.25
N GLN A 60 13.41 15.12 9.52
CA GLN A 60 13.67 13.76 9.98
C GLN A 60 12.50 12.87 9.67
N GLU A 61 12.78 11.70 9.08
CA GLU A 61 11.77 10.69 8.73
C GLU A 61 11.10 10.03 9.94
N THR A 62 11.59 10.29 11.14
CA THR A 62 11.01 9.86 12.39
C THR A 62 9.81 10.74 12.73
N GLY A 63 8.62 10.33 12.33
CA GLY A 63 7.38 11.02 12.69
C GLY A 63 6.51 11.41 11.50
N LEU A 64 6.47 10.58 10.47
CA LEU A 64 5.48 10.70 9.43
C LEU A 64 4.09 10.57 10.04
N ARG A 65 3.25 11.58 9.82
CA ARG A 65 1.83 11.51 10.13
C ARG A 65 1.06 11.16 8.87
N PHE A 66 0.30 10.09 8.95
CA PHE A 66 -0.58 9.65 7.90
C PHE A 66 -2.02 10.03 8.27
N SER A 67 -2.74 10.59 7.33
CA SER A 67 -4.13 11.02 7.53
C SER A 67 -4.96 10.64 6.33
N ILE A 68 -6.19 10.21 6.59
CA ILE A 68 -7.23 10.02 5.59
C ILE A 68 -8.30 11.08 5.84
N PHE A 69 -8.53 11.94 4.86
CA PHE A 69 -9.53 12.99 4.91
C PHE A 69 -10.78 12.53 4.16
N ILE A 70 -11.87 12.40 4.90
CA ILE A 70 -13.15 11.92 4.40
C ILE A 70 -14.04 13.15 4.17
N PRO A 71 -14.56 13.36 2.95
CA PRO A 71 -15.49 14.45 2.70
C PRO A 71 -16.75 14.31 3.56
N GLU A 72 -17.13 15.37 4.27
CA GLU A 72 -18.33 15.40 5.13
C GLU A 72 -19.57 14.98 4.33
N SER A 73 -19.65 15.38 3.06
CA SER A 73 -20.76 15.04 2.18
C SER A 73 -20.92 13.54 1.90
N ALA A 74 -19.89 12.76 2.12
CA ALA A 74 -19.89 11.30 1.94
C ALA A 74 -20.29 10.54 3.21
N VAL A 75 -20.30 11.21 4.36
CA VAL A 75 -20.64 10.63 5.67
C VAL A 75 -22.10 10.85 5.97
N GLN A 76 -22.87 9.78 6.04
CA GLN A 76 -24.30 9.84 6.42
C GLN A 76 -24.51 9.47 7.88
N ASP A 77 -23.70 8.57 8.39
CA ASP A 77 -23.71 8.10 9.77
C ASP A 77 -22.26 7.87 10.21
N GLU A 78 -21.80 8.66 11.17
CA GLU A 78 -20.42 8.60 11.67
C GLU A 78 -20.08 7.27 12.34
N THR A 79 -21.08 6.57 12.86
CA THR A 79 -20.88 5.27 13.53
C THR A 79 -20.81 4.10 12.55
N ASN A 80 -21.12 4.33 11.27
CA ASN A 80 -21.21 3.27 10.28
C ASN A 80 -20.80 3.78 8.88
N VAL A 81 -19.53 4.10 8.75
CA VAL A 81 -18.97 4.61 7.50
C VAL A 81 -18.31 3.48 6.72
N ALA A 82 -18.81 3.20 5.54
CA ALA A 82 -18.24 2.18 4.65
C ALA A 82 -17.09 2.75 3.82
N LEU A 83 -15.88 2.39 4.19
CA LEU A 83 -14.66 2.70 3.44
C LEU A 83 -14.31 1.56 2.48
N THR A 84 -13.90 1.91 1.28
CA THR A 84 -13.18 1.01 0.38
C THR A 84 -11.72 1.40 0.35
N LEU A 85 -10.86 0.51 0.85
CA LEU A 85 -9.41 0.70 0.93
C LEU A 85 -8.71 -0.19 -0.09
N GLU A 86 -7.98 0.41 -1.00
CA GLU A 86 -7.05 -0.33 -1.84
C GLU A 86 -5.65 -0.20 -1.26
N LEU A 87 -5.09 -1.33 -0.86
CA LEU A 87 -3.78 -1.39 -0.23
C LEU A 87 -2.68 -1.63 -1.26
N GLY A 88 -1.53 -1.06 -0.99
CA GLY A 88 -0.31 -1.40 -1.70
C GLY A 88 0.10 -2.85 -1.48
N SER A 89 0.88 -3.40 -2.40
CA SER A 89 1.39 -4.77 -2.30
C SER A 89 2.15 -5.00 -0.99
N GLY A 90 1.83 -6.09 -0.30
CA GLY A 90 2.48 -6.46 0.96
C GLY A 90 1.94 -5.75 2.20
N TRP A 91 0.87 -4.97 2.09
CA TRP A 91 0.22 -4.32 3.22
C TRP A 91 -1.11 -4.98 3.57
N SER A 92 -1.42 -5.02 4.85
CA SER A 92 -2.67 -5.53 5.39
C SER A 92 -3.16 -4.66 6.55
N ILE A 93 -4.47 -4.75 6.84
CA ILE A 93 -5.09 -4.03 7.94
C ILE A 93 -4.85 -4.80 9.23
N SER A 94 -4.35 -4.11 10.27
CA SER A 94 -4.15 -4.69 11.59
C SER A 94 -5.43 -4.69 12.41
N GLU A 95 -5.62 -5.75 13.19
CA GLU A 95 -6.69 -5.86 14.17
C GLU A 95 -6.57 -4.83 15.32
N ASP A 96 -5.42 -4.21 15.47
CA ASP A 96 -5.18 -3.15 16.45
C ASP A 96 -5.82 -1.79 16.08
N SER A 97 -6.43 -1.70 14.90
CA SER A 97 -7.20 -0.51 14.48
C SER A 97 -8.39 -0.31 15.40
N ASN A 98 -8.54 0.89 15.97
CA ASN A 98 -9.54 1.13 17.02
C ASN A 98 -10.95 1.43 16.51
N CYS A 99 -11.07 1.87 15.25
CA CYS A 99 -12.35 2.33 14.70
C CYS A 99 -13.03 1.30 13.77
N ILE A 100 -12.45 0.13 13.57
CA ILE A 100 -13.00 -0.88 12.65
C ILE A 100 -14.10 -1.66 13.37
N VAL A 101 -15.31 -1.58 12.81
CA VAL A 101 -16.49 -2.33 13.28
C VAL A 101 -16.62 -3.67 12.55
N GLN A 102 -16.39 -3.63 11.24
CA GLN A 102 -16.48 -4.79 10.38
C GLN A 102 -15.51 -4.67 9.22
N MET A 103 -14.96 -5.78 8.79
CA MET A 103 -14.03 -5.83 7.66
C MET A 103 -14.37 -7.00 6.75
N ASP A 104 -14.45 -6.73 5.45
CA ASP A 104 -14.66 -7.72 4.40
C ASP A 104 -13.73 -7.37 3.21
N GLY A 105 -12.56 -7.98 3.19
CA GLY A 105 -11.54 -7.69 2.19
C GLY A 105 -11.09 -6.22 2.24
N SER A 106 -11.30 -5.50 1.13
CA SER A 106 -11.00 -4.06 1.02
C SER A 106 -12.14 -3.16 1.50
N ASN A 107 -13.29 -3.73 1.85
CA ASN A 107 -14.41 -2.98 2.42
C ASN A 107 -14.34 -3.01 3.94
N VAL A 108 -14.30 -1.84 4.54
CA VAL A 108 -14.14 -1.66 5.98
C VAL A 108 -15.23 -0.74 6.49
N ILE A 109 -15.96 -1.18 7.49
CA ILE A 109 -16.92 -0.32 8.19
C ILE A 109 -16.21 0.25 9.41
N VAL A 110 -16.19 1.56 9.50
CA VAL A 110 -15.52 2.29 10.58
C VAL A 110 -16.50 3.14 11.37
N ASP A 111 -16.20 3.30 12.65
CA ASP A 111 -16.87 4.22 13.57
C ASP A 111 -15.97 5.45 13.76
N LEU A 112 -16.41 6.59 13.24
CA LEU A 112 -15.69 7.87 13.33
C LEU A 112 -16.04 8.64 14.61
N SER A 113 -16.97 8.14 15.44
CA SER A 113 -17.33 8.77 16.72
C SER A 113 -16.27 8.53 17.81
N GLU A 114 -15.30 7.66 17.55
CA GLU A 114 -14.12 7.47 18.40
C GLU A 114 -13.37 8.80 18.55
N GLU A 115 -12.82 9.08 19.71
CA GLU A 115 -12.09 10.33 19.99
C GLU A 115 -10.92 10.55 19.03
N VAL A 116 -10.21 9.50 18.66
CA VAL A 116 -9.15 9.50 17.66
C VAL A 116 -9.27 8.24 16.81
N PRO A 117 -10.08 8.26 15.73
CA PRO A 117 -10.25 7.08 14.90
C PRO A 117 -8.99 6.82 14.07
N VAL A 118 -8.44 5.61 14.19
CA VAL A 118 -7.18 5.21 13.56
C VAL A 118 -7.31 3.86 12.87
N ILE A 119 -6.86 3.78 11.63
CA ILE A 119 -6.59 2.52 10.95
C ILE A 119 -5.09 2.25 10.97
N ILE A 120 -4.72 1.07 11.44
CA ILE A 120 -3.32 0.62 11.47
C ILE A 120 -3.10 -0.38 10.34
N LEU A 121 -2.12 -0.09 9.51
CA LEU A 121 -1.66 -0.99 8.47
C LEU A 121 -0.31 -1.59 8.86
N LYS A 122 -0.09 -2.83 8.51
CA LYS A 122 1.17 -3.54 8.69
C LYS A 122 1.71 -4.05 7.37
N ALA A 123 3.01 -3.96 7.21
CA ALA A 123 3.72 -4.58 6.10
C ALA A 123 4.10 -6.01 6.49
N ASP A 124 3.64 -6.99 5.70
CA ASP A 124 3.81 -8.41 6.03
C ASP A 124 5.27 -8.87 5.99
N ALA A 125 6.09 -8.27 5.10
CA ALA A 125 7.50 -8.63 4.92
C ALA A 125 8.48 -7.79 5.74
N MET A 126 8.07 -6.63 6.21
CA MET A 126 8.86 -5.72 7.03
C MET A 126 8.10 -5.48 8.32
N ASP A 127 8.70 -5.68 9.46
CA ASP A 127 8.07 -5.40 10.76
C ASP A 127 7.79 -3.89 10.95
N THR A 128 6.95 -3.37 10.05
CA THR A 128 6.64 -1.94 9.94
C THR A 128 5.14 -1.75 9.97
N THR A 129 4.69 -0.79 10.77
CA THR A 129 3.30 -0.37 10.87
C THR A 129 3.15 1.10 10.52
N ARG A 130 1.98 1.47 9.99
CA ARG A 130 1.59 2.85 9.73
C ARG A 130 0.21 3.11 10.33
N CYS A 131 0.09 4.18 11.08
CA CYS A 131 -1.18 4.61 11.67
C CYS A 131 -1.77 5.75 10.85
N TYR A 132 -2.98 5.55 10.33
CA TYR A 132 -3.73 6.54 9.56
C TYR A 132 -4.84 7.11 10.42
N HIS A 133 -4.77 8.40 10.72
CA HIS A 133 -5.84 9.13 11.39
C HIS A 133 -6.95 9.45 10.40
N LEU A 134 -8.19 9.15 10.76
CA LEU A 134 -9.35 9.49 9.96
C LEU A 134 -9.89 10.85 10.42
N THR A 135 -10.13 11.73 9.47
CA THR A 135 -10.66 13.07 9.72
C THR A 135 -11.74 13.39 8.70
N VAL A 136 -12.86 13.89 9.17
CA VAL A 136 -13.94 14.41 8.31
C VAL A 136 -13.67 15.88 8.00
N GLU A 137 -13.75 16.27 6.71
CA GLU A 137 -13.52 17.65 6.25
C GLU A 137 -14.56 18.12 5.21
#